data_aac87ced5a5a2df7111c7ee4afcb486a
#
_entry.id   aac87ced5a5a2df7111c7ee4afcb486a
#
_cell.length_a   1.000
_cell.length_b   1.000
_cell.length_c   1.000
_cell.angle_alpha   90.00
_cell.angle_beta   90.00
_cell.angle_gamma   90.00
#
_symmetry.space_group_name_H-M   'P 1'
#
loop_
_entity.id
_entity.type
_entity.pdbx_description
1 polymer ?
#
loop_
_entity_poly.entity_id
_entity_poly.type
_entity_poly.pdbx_seq_one_letter_code
_entity_poly.pdbx_strand_id
1 'polypeptide(L)'
;MRQSALLQCETVSREALFERDAFELQTIPADVGQDAELDAWQNGVNQACIYLLLEQGLSIPERLHAIGVLLSRVSHAGDAQRDPALPIAVVEELIGLAGHGVLQERVAQMPIIEQYKRAYLRRLARVRMCLDLDLTSSMLLNLKLTELQVISDGFLADALHEFEQSRAVEKFFDKHDYVWQNYFLYRCFHEVFPGADPELYDLAFLDMCLDYFCLRSLCAILVSSQVDLDEDVVSSLFCAWQRNGKTSLGRDDHTDPLLVGFTLVGEVHD
;
A
#
# COMPACT_ATOMS: atom_id res chain seq x y z
N MET A 1 18.11 10.21 13.03
CA MET A 1 18.05 8.89 12.34
C MET A 1 16.80 8.17 12.79
N ARG A 2 15.88 7.88 11.88
CA ARG A 2 14.70 7.04 12.23
C ARG A 2 15.17 5.60 12.31
N GLN A 3 15.17 5.02 13.50
CA GLN A 3 15.46 3.61 13.68
C GLN A 3 14.13 2.86 13.65
N SER A 4 13.97 1.98 12.70
CA SER A 4 12.84 1.06 12.63
C SER A 4 13.36 -0.37 12.46
N ALA A 5 12.71 -1.32 13.08
CA ALA A 5 12.96 -2.72 12.83
C ALA A 5 12.46 -3.09 11.41
N LEU A 6 13.12 -4.04 10.75
CA LEU A 6 12.77 -4.41 9.38
C LEU A 6 11.59 -5.39 9.36
N LEU A 7 10.53 -5.07 8.64
CA LEU A 7 9.41 -6.00 8.36
C LEU A 7 9.85 -7.30 7.64
N GLN A 8 11.10 -7.36 7.20
CA GLN A 8 11.72 -8.59 6.66
C GLN A 8 11.98 -9.66 7.73
N CYS A 9 11.79 -9.37 9.01
CA CYS A 9 11.80 -10.31 10.13
C CYS A 9 10.36 -10.66 10.53
N GLU A 10 10.00 -11.93 10.60
CA GLU A 10 8.63 -12.38 10.87
C GLU A 10 8.10 -11.93 12.23
N THR A 11 8.92 -12.03 13.27
CA THR A 11 8.55 -11.54 14.60
C THR A 11 8.24 -10.04 14.56
N VAL A 12 9.10 -9.24 13.91
CA VAL A 12 8.90 -7.81 13.76
C VAL A 12 7.68 -7.51 12.88
N SER A 13 7.48 -8.28 11.81
CA SER A 13 6.31 -8.13 10.95
C SER A 13 5.03 -8.37 11.73
N ARG A 14 4.98 -9.43 12.54
CA ARG A 14 3.82 -9.73 13.37
C ARG A 14 3.54 -8.63 14.40
N GLU A 15 4.54 -8.23 15.19
CA GLU A 15 4.40 -7.16 16.19
C GLU A 15 4.00 -5.83 15.51
N ALA A 16 4.71 -5.41 14.47
CA ALA A 16 4.44 -4.14 13.80
C ALA A 16 3.07 -4.09 13.11
N LEU A 17 2.56 -5.21 12.60
CA LEU A 17 1.28 -5.24 11.88
C LEU A 17 0.10 -5.45 12.82
N PHE A 18 0.24 -6.32 13.83
CA PHE A 18 -0.89 -6.79 14.65
C PHE A 18 -0.98 -6.20 16.05
N GLU A 19 -0.04 -5.37 16.48
CA GLU A 19 -0.22 -4.55 17.66
C GLU A 19 -0.91 -3.23 17.29
N ARG A 20 -2.03 -2.92 17.95
CA ARG A 20 -2.80 -1.70 17.64
C ARG A 20 -1.99 -0.43 17.87
N ASP A 21 -1.11 -0.44 18.86
CA ASP A 21 -0.30 0.68 19.30
C ASP A 21 1.15 0.59 18.76
N ALA A 22 1.39 -0.23 17.72
CA ALA A 22 2.72 -0.44 17.13
C ALA A 22 3.43 0.84 16.72
N PHE A 23 2.65 1.87 16.35
CA PHE A 23 3.15 3.18 15.92
C PHE A 23 2.66 4.31 16.82
N GLU A 24 2.81 4.12 18.15
CA GLU A 24 2.68 5.24 19.08
C GLU A 24 3.81 6.24 18.84
N LEU A 25 3.44 7.44 18.36
CA LEU A 25 4.42 8.48 18.05
C LEU A 25 4.94 9.13 19.31
N GLN A 26 6.16 8.80 19.70
CA GLN A 26 6.89 9.49 20.77
C GLN A 26 7.90 10.45 20.16
N THR A 27 7.77 11.76 20.44
CA THR A 27 8.78 12.73 20.09
C THR A 27 9.87 12.73 21.15
N ILE A 28 11.00 12.12 20.86
CA ILE A 28 12.18 12.17 21.71
C ILE A 28 13.07 13.31 21.21
N PRO A 29 13.43 14.30 22.04
CA PRO A 29 14.39 15.32 21.64
C PRO A 29 15.70 14.64 21.24
N ALA A 30 16.11 14.78 19.98
CA ALA A 30 17.42 14.31 19.55
C ALA A 30 18.50 15.20 20.16
N ASP A 31 19.59 14.58 20.64
CA ASP A 31 20.81 15.35 20.96
C ASP A 31 21.32 16.00 19.67
N VAL A 32 21.33 17.32 19.67
CA VAL A 32 21.71 18.14 18.53
C VAL A 32 23.19 17.85 18.19
N GLY A 33 23.45 16.99 17.21
CA GLY A 33 24.84 16.84 16.80
C GLY A 33 25.20 15.77 15.76
N GLN A 34 24.38 14.82 15.42
CA GLN A 34 24.84 13.70 14.56
C GLN A 34 23.90 13.23 13.44
N ASP A 35 22.67 13.66 13.39
CA ASP A 35 21.73 13.17 12.36
C ASP A 35 21.49 14.25 11.30
N ALA A 36 21.55 13.84 10.04
CA ALA A 36 21.11 14.69 8.94
C ALA A 36 19.61 14.98 9.15
N GLU A 37 19.26 16.22 9.42
CA GLU A 37 17.88 16.66 9.47
C GLU A 37 17.27 16.44 8.08
N LEU A 38 16.03 15.92 8.06
CA LEU A 38 15.26 15.87 6.82
C LEU A 38 15.05 17.32 6.35
N ASP A 39 15.14 17.52 5.03
CA ASP A 39 14.70 18.77 4.44
C ASP A 39 13.28 19.12 4.89
N ALA A 40 13.02 20.40 5.17
CA ALA A 40 11.74 20.85 5.70
C ALA A 40 10.56 20.50 4.79
N TRP A 41 10.76 20.56 3.47
CA TRP A 41 9.78 20.14 2.47
C TRP A 41 9.51 18.63 2.55
N GLN A 42 10.55 17.80 2.49
CA GLN A 42 10.43 16.35 2.59
C GLN A 42 9.73 15.94 3.89
N ASN A 43 10.09 16.57 5.01
CA ASN A 43 9.43 16.31 6.29
C ASN A 43 7.96 16.72 6.24
N GLY A 44 7.63 17.87 5.66
CA GLY A 44 6.24 18.35 5.50
C GLY A 44 5.38 17.37 4.69
N VAL A 45 5.88 16.90 3.54
CA VAL A 45 5.16 15.93 2.71
C VAL A 45 4.99 14.59 3.42
N ASN A 46 6.04 14.10 4.09
CA ASN A 46 5.95 12.85 4.85
C ASN A 46 4.93 12.94 6.00
N GLN A 47 4.93 14.04 6.77
CA GLN A 47 3.95 14.26 7.84
C GLN A 47 2.52 14.35 7.28
N ALA A 48 2.33 15.02 6.14
CA ALA A 48 1.06 15.11 5.46
C ALA A 48 0.51 13.71 5.08
N CYS A 49 1.36 12.82 4.55
CA CYS A 49 0.98 11.44 4.28
C CYS A 49 0.60 10.67 5.55
N ILE A 50 1.34 10.87 6.65
CA ILE A 50 1.01 10.26 7.95
C ILE A 50 -0.35 10.73 8.45
N TYR A 51 -0.67 12.02 8.38
CA TYR A 51 -1.98 12.55 8.78
C TYR A 51 -3.13 11.92 8.00
N LEU A 52 -2.99 11.76 6.68
CA LEU A 52 -4.01 11.08 5.86
C LEU A 52 -4.16 9.61 6.22
N LEU A 53 -3.07 8.91 6.56
CA LEU A 53 -3.14 7.51 7.00
C LEU A 53 -3.81 7.35 8.37
N LEU A 54 -3.73 8.36 9.23
CA LEU A 54 -4.34 8.34 10.56
C LEU A 54 -5.80 8.82 10.56
N GLU A 55 -6.31 9.36 9.44
CA GLU A 55 -7.69 9.84 9.36
C GLU A 55 -8.69 8.68 9.48
N GLN A 56 -9.45 8.67 10.57
CA GLN A 56 -10.35 7.57 10.92
C GLN A 56 -11.65 7.55 10.10
N GLY A 57 -12.02 8.68 9.50
CA GLY A 57 -13.22 8.80 8.68
C GLY A 57 -13.09 8.21 7.27
N LEU A 58 -11.91 7.71 6.90
CA LEU A 58 -11.59 7.21 5.57
C LEU A 58 -11.22 5.72 5.60
N SER A 59 -11.72 4.97 4.64
CA SER A 59 -11.24 3.61 4.33
C SER A 59 -9.80 3.65 3.80
N ILE A 60 -9.11 2.52 3.79
CA ILE A 60 -7.74 2.44 3.24
C ILE A 60 -7.67 2.87 1.77
N PRO A 61 -8.56 2.43 0.85
CA PRO A 61 -8.60 2.96 -0.51
C PRO A 61 -8.75 4.47 -0.59
N GLU A 62 -9.61 5.05 0.22
CA GLU A 62 -9.83 6.51 0.26
C GLU A 62 -8.60 7.26 0.80
N ARG A 63 -7.92 6.72 1.82
CA ARG A 63 -6.65 7.30 2.33
C ARG A 63 -5.57 7.27 1.26
N LEU A 64 -5.41 6.14 0.56
CA LEU A 64 -4.45 6.03 -0.54
C LEU A 64 -4.80 6.98 -1.69
N HIS A 65 -6.08 7.12 -2.03
CA HIS A 65 -6.51 8.10 -3.02
C HIS A 65 -6.15 9.53 -2.60
N ALA A 66 -6.43 9.90 -1.35
CA ALA A 66 -6.07 11.22 -0.82
C ALA A 66 -4.56 11.47 -0.87
N ILE A 67 -3.75 10.46 -0.56
CA ILE A 67 -2.28 10.52 -0.69
C ILE A 67 -1.87 10.74 -2.16
N GLY A 68 -2.46 10.04 -3.10
CA GLY A 68 -2.18 10.25 -4.53
C GLY A 68 -2.50 11.67 -4.98
N VAL A 69 -3.64 12.23 -4.57
CA VAL A 69 -4.01 13.62 -4.85
C VAL A 69 -3.05 14.60 -4.19
N LEU A 70 -2.67 14.38 -2.93
CA LEU A 70 -1.66 15.18 -2.23
C LEU A 70 -0.35 15.19 -3.01
N LEU A 71 0.20 14.01 -3.32
CA LEU A 71 1.50 13.87 -4.00
C LEU A 71 1.49 14.49 -5.39
N SER A 72 0.41 14.32 -6.16
CA SER A 72 0.25 14.98 -7.47
C SER A 72 0.26 16.50 -7.34
N ARG A 73 -0.39 17.07 -6.33
CA ARG A 73 -0.41 18.54 -6.15
C ARG A 73 0.94 19.09 -5.73
N VAL A 74 1.65 18.40 -4.82
CA VAL A 74 2.93 18.90 -4.30
C VAL A 74 4.10 18.63 -5.25
N SER A 75 4.04 17.59 -6.11
CA SER A 75 5.06 17.33 -7.13
C SER A 75 5.11 18.43 -8.20
N HIS A 76 3.97 19.02 -8.52
CA HIS A 76 3.88 20.10 -9.49
C HIS A 76 4.20 21.50 -8.91
N ALA A 77 4.44 21.62 -7.61
CA ALA A 77 4.89 22.86 -7.01
C ALA A 77 6.34 23.15 -7.43
N GLY A 78 6.55 24.21 -8.22
CA GLY A 78 7.90 24.63 -8.59
C GLY A 78 8.75 25.01 -7.36
N ASP A 79 10.07 24.97 -7.50
CA ASP A 79 11.01 25.22 -6.38
C ASP A 79 10.72 26.51 -5.60
N ALA A 80 10.27 27.57 -6.29
CA ALA A 80 9.89 28.83 -5.66
C ALA A 80 8.57 28.77 -4.85
N GLN A 81 7.80 27.68 -4.96
CA GLN A 81 6.51 27.46 -4.31
C GLN A 81 6.56 26.34 -3.27
N ARG A 82 7.74 25.77 -3.01
CA ARG A 82 7.94 24.72 -1.99
C ARG A 82 7.88 25.31 -0.57
N ASP A 83 6.70 25.82 -0.22
CA ASP A 83 6.41 26.22 1.16
C ASP A 83 6.14 24.96 1.99
N PRO A 84 6.88 24.69 3.07
CA PRO A 84 6.64 23.55 3.97
C PRO A 84 5.22 23.49 4.53
N ALA A 85 4.48 24.60 4.53
CA ALA A 85 3.07 24.65 4.95
C ALA A 85 2.09 24.11 3.88
N LEU A 86 2.49 24.07 2.59
CA LEU A 86 1.61 23.65 1.49
C LEU A 86 1.09 22.21 1.66
N PRO A 87 1.90 21.19 1.98
CA PRO A 87 1.41 19.83 2.15
C PRO A 87 0.32 19.73 3.22
N ILE A 88 0.46 20.42 4.33
CA ILE A 88 -0.53 20.43 5.42
C ILE A 88 -1.82 21.14 5.00
N ALA A 89 -1.73 22.26 4.29
CA ALA A 89 -2.91 22.95 3.77
C ALA A 89 -3.71 22.06 2.80
N VAL A 90 -3.03 21.28 1.97
CA VAL A 90 -3.69 20.29 1.09
C VAL A 90 -4.38 19.19 1.89
N VAL A 91 -3.76 18.68 2.96
CA VAL A 91 -4.38 17.68 3.85
C VAL A 91 -5.64 18.25 4.51
N GLU A 92 -5.60 19.47 5.04
CA GLU A 92 -6.77 20.12 5.66
C GLU A 92 -7.93 20.25 4.66
N GLU A 93 -7.64 20.62 3.40
CA GLU A 93 -8.64 20.66 2.33
C GLU A 93 -9.23 19.26 2.07
N LEU A 94 -8.38 18.22 1.93
CA LEU A 94 -8.82 16.85 1.64
C LEU A 94 -9.67 16.26 2.79
N ILE A 95 -9.27 16.50 4.04
CA ILE A 95 -10.06 16.08 5.22
C ILE A 95 -11.40 16.83 5.25
N GLY A 96 -11.40 18.11 4.91
CA GLY A 96 -12.64 18.90 4.78
C GLY A 96 -13.57 18.31 3.72
N LEU A 97 -13.04 17.91 2.55
CA LEU A 97 -13.82 17.26 1.49
C LEU A 97 -14.33 15.88 1.94
N ALA A 98 -13.52 15.12 2.67
CA ALA A 98 -13.91 13.83 3.23
C ALA A 98 -15.06 13.97 4.24
N GLY A 99 -15.02 14.97 5.12
CA GLY A 99 -16.08 15.25 6.08
C GLY A 99 -17.43 15.61 5.45
N HIS A 100 -17.44 16.02 4.18
CA HIS A 100 -18.66 16.28 3.40
C HIS A 100 -19.03 15.12 2.45
N GLY A 101 -18.33 13.99 2.46
CA GLY A 101 -18.56 12.86 1.56
C GLY A 101 -18.08 13.05 0.12
N VAL A 102 -17.50 14.21 -0.21
CA VAL A 102 -17.08 14.54 -1.59
C VAL A 102 -15.90 13.69 -2.03
N LEU A 103 -14.97 13.38 -1.12
CA LEU A 103 -13.83 12.52 -1.44
C LEU A 103 -14.29 11.10 -1.78
N GLN A 104 -15.19 10.54 -0.98
CA GLN A 104 -15.78 9.22 -1.17
C GLN A 104 -16.51 9.12 -2.51
N GLU A 105 -17.33 10.15 -2.82
CA GLU A 105 -18.04 10.21 -4.10
C GLU A 105 -17.06 10.23 -5.29
N ARG A 106 -15.98 11.00 -5.20
CA ARG A 106 -14.97 11.06 -6.25
C ARG A 106 -14.22 9.74 -6.42
N VAL A 107 -13.86 9.08 -5.33
CA VAL A 107 -13.23 7.75 -5.36
C VAL A 107 -14.15 6.75 -6.06
N ALA A 108 -15.44 6.72 -5.72
CA ALA A 108 -16.43 5.83 -6.33
C ALA A 108 -16.65 6.10 -7.85
N GLN A 109 -16.39 7.33 -8.31
CA GLN A 109 -16.52 7.70 -9.72
C GLN A 109 -15.24 7.53 -10.54
N MET A 110 -14.12 7.14 -9.91
CA MET A 110 -12.86 6.96 -10.64
C MET A 110 -12.97 5.81 -11.64
N PRO A 111 -12.54 6.02 -12.90
CA PRO A 111 -12.55 4.97 -13.89
C PRO A 111 -11.51 3.89 -13.53
N ILE A 112 -11.97 2.65 -13.43
CA ILE A 112 -11.10 1.51 -13.18
C ILE A 112 -10.72 0.89 -14.53
N ILE A 113 -9.42 0.87 -14.82
CA ILE A 113 -8.88 0.25 -16.01
C ILE A 113 -8.45 -1.18 -15.68
N GLU A 114 -9.41 -2.09 -15.69
CA GLU A 114 -9.23 -3.50 -15.31
C GLU A 114 -8.00 -4.16 -15.98
N GLN A 115 -7.65 -3.71 -17.19
CA GLN A 115 -6.47 -4.20 -17.90
C GLN A 115 -5.18 -4.02 -17.09
N TYR A 116 -5.04 -2.92 -16.32
CA TYR A 116 -3.87 -2.71 -15.45
C TYR A 116 -3.86 -3.71 -14.30
N LYS A 117 -5.00 -3.92 -13.64
CA LYS A 117 -5.11 -4.91 -12.56
C LYS A 117 -4.76 -6.31 -13.04
N ARG A 118 -5.29 -6.74 -14.19
CA ARG A 118 -4.95 -8.03 -14.81
C ARG A 118 -3.47 -8.15 -15.16
N ALA A 119 -2.88 -7.10 -15.72
CA ALA A 119 -1.45 -7.08 -16.02
C ALA A 119 -0.59 -7.26 -14.77
N TYR A 120 -0.92 -6.56 -13.68
CA TYR A 120 -0.19 -6.69 -12.41
C TYR A 120 -0.47 -8.03 -11.70
N LEU A 121 -1.69 -8.55 -11.77
CA LEU A 121 -1.98 -9.90 -11.27
C LEU A 121 -1.15 -10.97 -12.01
N ARG A 122 -1.00 -10.84 -13.33
CA ARG A 122 -0.14 -11.74 -14.13
C ARG A 122 1.35 -11.57 -13.80
N ARG A 123 1.81 -10.37 -13.47
CA ARG A 123 3.18 -10.13 -12.99
C ARG A 123 3.37 -10.73 -11.59
N LEU A 124 2.42 -10.51 -10.68
CA LEU A 124 2.42 -11.08 -9.34
C LEU A 124 2.53 -12.61 -9.38
N ALA A 125 1.82 -13.26 -10.31
CA ALA A 125 1.88 -14.70 -10.49
C ALA A 125 3.29 -15.23 -10.83
N ARG A 126 4.21 -14.39 -11.30
CA ARG A 126 5.61 -14.74 -11.59
C ARG A 126 6.58 -14.46 -10.44
N VAL A 127 6.12 -13.75 -9.41
CA VAL A 127 6.95 -13.44 -8.25
C VAL A 127 7.19 -14.71 -7.46
N ARG A 128 8.46 -14.97 -7.13
CA ARG A 128 8.83 -16.09 -6.26
C ARG A 128 9.09 -15.58 -4.86
N MET A 129 8.30 -16.06 -3.92
CA MET A 129 8.42 -15.70 -2.51
C MET A 129 8.70 -16.96 -1.69
N CYS A 130 9.58 -16.81 -0.69
CA CYS A 130 9.76 -17.83 0.34
C CYS A 130 8.90 -17.41 1.53
N LEU A 131 7.79 -18.11 1.69
CA LEU A 131 6.87 -17.91 2.82
C LEU A 131 7.20 -18.93 3.91
N ASP A 132 7.13 -18.51 5.16
CA ASP A 132 7.19 -19.42 6.31
C ASP A 132 5.77 -19.97 6.59
N LEU A 133 5.31 -20.76 5.65
CA LEU A 133 4.06 -21.50 5.73
C LEU A 133 4.37 -23.01 5.78
N ASP A 134 3.41 -23.76 6.24
CA ASP A 134 3.49 -25.23 6.11
C ASP A 134 3.66 -25.63 4.63
N LEU A 135 4.22 -26.80 4.42
CA LEU A 135 4.56 -27.29 3.07
C LEU A 135 3.34 -27.34 2.15
N THR A 136 2.18 -27.73 2.68
CA THR A 136 0.95 -27.88 1.90
C THR A 136 0.46 -26.51 1.42
N SER A 137 0.35 -25.52 2.30
CA SER A 137 -0.05 -24.14 1.98
C SER A 137 0.90 -23.49 0.99
N SER A 138 2.21 -23.69 1.16
CA SER A 138 3.22 -23.20 0.22
C SER A 138 3.09 -23.84 -1.16
N MET A 139 2.82 -25.14 -1.25
CA MET A 139 2.61 -25.85 -2.52
C MET A 139 1.31 -25.37 -3.22
N LEU A 140 0.22 -25.23 -2.49
CA LEU A 140 -1.06 -24.75 -3.02
C LEU A 140 -0.95 -23.33 -3.58
N LEU A 141 -0.30 -22.43 -2.84
CA LEU A 141 -0.04 -21.07 -3.33
C LEU A 141 0.77 -21.09 -4.63
N ASN A 142 1.88 -21.84 -4.67
CA ASN A 142 2.72 -21.92 -5.86
C ASN A 142 1.98 -22.53 -7.05
N LEU A 143 1.13 -23.53 -6.82
CA LEU A 143 0.28 -24.12 -7.86
C LEU A 143 -0.69 -23.08 -8.44
N LYS A 144 -1.38 -22.33 -7.56
CA LYS A 144 -2.32 -21.28 -7.98
C LYS A 144 -1.62 -20.15 -8.73
N LEU A 145 -0.47 -19.69 -8.24
CA LEU A 145 0.35 -18.71 -8.95
C LEU A 145 0.79 -19.22 -10.34
N THR A 146 1.15 -20.49 -10.44
CA THR A 146 1.50 -21.11 -11.74
C THR A 146 0.29 -21.19 -12.68
N GLU A 147 -0.88 -21.52 -12.17
CA GLU A 147 -2.14 -21.49 -12.92
C GLU A 147 -2.39 -20.10 -13.50
N LEU A 148 -2.30 -19.04 -12.68
CA LEU A 148 -2.52 -17.63 -13.10
C LEU A 148 -1.55 -17.18 -14.19
N GLN A 149 -0.37 -17.80 -14.34
CA GLN A 149 0.57 -17.45 -15.41
C GLN A 149 0.09 -17.92 -16.79
N VAL A 150 -0.67 -19.02 -16.86
CA VAL A 150 -0.98 -19.72 -18.11
C VAL A 150 -2.43 -19.63 -18.56
N ILE A 151 -3.34 -19.20 -17.66
CA ILE A 151 -4.75 -19.03 -18.03
C ILE A 151 -4.96 -17.89 -19.03
N SER A 152 -6.04 -17.96 -19.80
CA SER A 152 -6.41 -16.91 -20.76
C SER A 152 -6.81 -15.60 -20.05
N ASP A 153 -6.84 -14.50 -20.78
CA ASP A 153 -7.19 -13.18 -20.21
C ASP A 153 -8.63 -13.14 -19.68
N GLY A 154 -9.57 -13.91 -20.27
CA GLY A 154 -10.93 -14.03 -19.74
C GLY A 154 -10.96 -14.70 -18.37
N PHE A 155 -10.32 -15.87 -18.22
CA PHE A 155 -10.20 -16.53 -16.92
C PHE A 155 -9.41 -15.73 -15.89
N LEU A 156 -8.46 -14.91 -16.33
CA LEU A 156 -7.74 -14.00 -15.44
C LEU A 156 -8.63 -12.88 -14.93
N ALA A 157 -9.55 -12.38 -15.76
CA ALA A 157 -10.56 -11.40 -15.35
C ALA A 157 -11.52 -12.02 -14.31
N ASP A 158 -12.01 -13.24 -14.55
CA ASP A 158 -12.86 -13.96 -13.60
C ASP A 158 -12.14 -14.18 -12.25
N ALA A 159 -10.86 -14.58 -12.29
CA ALA A 159 -10.05 -14.76 -11.08
C ALA A 159 -9.82 -13.43 -10.35
N LEU A 160 -9.55 -12.35 -11.06
CA LEU A 160 -9.42 -11.02 -10.46
C LEU A 160 -10.70 -10.61 -9.72
N HIS A 161 -11.83 -10.77 -10.37
CA HIS A 161 -13.14 -10.46 -9.76
C HIS A 161 -13.41 -11.31 -8.50
N GLU A 162 -13.12 -12.62 -8.55
CA GLU A 162 -13.22 -13.51 -7.39
C GLU A 162 -12.32 -13.02 -6.23
N PHE A 163 -11.09 -12.60 -6.52
CA PHE A 163 -10.14 -12.15 -5.51
C PHE A 163 -10.55 -10.82 -4.90
N GLU A 164 -11.07 -9.89 -5.69
CA GLU A 164 -11.55 -8.59 -5.21
C GLU A 164 -12.79 -8.72 -4.33
N GLN A 165 -13.65 -9.70 -4.60
CA GLN A 165 -14.87 -9.98 -3.84
C GLN A 165 -14.69 -11.03 -2.72
N SER A 166 -13.46 -11.35 -2.35
CA SER A 166 -13.18 -12.37 -1.33
C SER A 166 -13.66 -11.93 0.06
N ARG A 167 -14.84 -12.40 0.45
CA ARG A 167 -15.43 -12.12 1.78
C ARG A 167 -14.56 -12.56 2.95
N ALA A 168 -13.73 -13.60 2.77
CA ALA A 168 -12.84 -14.06 3.82
C ALA A 168 -11.69 -13.07 4.04
N VAL A 169 -11.17 -12.45 2.96
CA VAL A 169 -10.16 -11.40 3.03
C VAL A 169 -10.76 -10.14 3.67
N GLU A 170 -11.94 -9.72 3.23
CA GLU A 170 -12.64 -8.58 3.83
C GLU A 170 -12.86 -8.79 5.33
N LYS A 171 -13.47 -9.91 5.72
CA LYS A 171 -13.72 -10.24 7.12
C LYS A 171 -12.45 -10.26 7.97
N PHE A 172 -11.32 -10.71 7.41
CA PHE A 172 -10.06 -10.72 8.11
C PHE A 172 -9.58 -9.29 8.38
N PHE A 173 -9.56 -8.44 7.35
CA PHE A 173 -9.08 -7.06 7.49
C PHE A 173 -10.08 -6.16 8.22
N ASP A 174 -11.37 -6.42 8.19
CA ASP A 174 -12.38 -5.72 9.03
C ASP A 174 -12.13 -5.99 10.53
N LYS A 175 -11.74 -7.22 10.87
CA LYS A 175 -11.36 -7.57 12.25
C LYS A 175 -10.02 -6.94 12.66
N HIS A 176 -9.13 -6.75 11.71
CA HIS A 176 -7.78 -6.23 11.90
C HIS A 176 -7.58 -4.95 11.06
N ASP A 177 -8.48 -3.99 11.20
CA ASP A 177 -8.58 -2.76 10.41
C ASP A 177 -7.32 -1.88 10.46
N TYR A 178 -6.54 -2.01 11.52
CA TYR A 178 -5.29 -1.29 11.74
C TYR A 178 -4.07 -1.88 10.98
N VAL A 179 -4.14 -3.11 10.46
CA VAL A 179 -2.98 -3.78 9.82
C VAL A 179 -2.45 -2.99 8.62
N TRP A 180 -3.35 -2.53 7.74
CA TRP A 180 -2.96 -1.70 6.60
C TRP A 180 -2.42 -0.34 7.03
N GLN A 181 -3.05 0.29 8.01
CA GLN A 181 -2.56 1.55 8.57
C GLN A 181 -1.15 1.38 9.12
N ASN A 182 -0.91 0.35 9.93
CA ASN A 182 0.41 0.04 10.48
C ASN A 182 1.45 -0.21 9.38
N TYR A 183 1.08 -0.97 8.35
CA TYR A 183 1.97 -1.23 7.21
C TYR A 183 2.38 0.06 6.49
N PHE A 184 1.44 0.94 6.19
CA PHE A 184 1.74 2.19 5.50
C PHE A 184 2.45 3.21 6.40
N LEU A 185 2.14 3.25 7.69
CA LEU A 185 2.92 4.01 8.65
C LEU A 185 4.37 3.52 8.72
N TYR A 186 4.59 2.20 8.72
CA TYR A 186 5.94 1.65 8.61
C TYR A 186 6.68 2.21 7.38
N ARG A 187 6.03 2.25 6.21
CA ARG A 187 6.61 2.83 4.99
C ARG A 187 6.97 4.31 5.18
N CYS A 188 6.08 5.09 5.80
CA CYS A 188 6.31 6.50 6.07
C CYS A 188 7.51 6.72 7.02
N PHE A 189 7.67 5.86 8.02
CA PHE A 189 8.76 6.00 8.99
C PHE A 189 10.07 5.39 8.52
N HIS A 190 10.03 4.19 7.95
CA HIS A 190 11.24 3.46 7.55
C HIS A 190 11.85 4.02 6.27
N GLU A 191 11.03 4.24 5.25
CA GLU A 191 11.48 4.69 3.92
C GLU A 191 11.44 6.21 3.77
N VAL A 192 10.92 6.94 4.76
CA VAL A 192 10.64 8.39 4.67
C VAL A 192 9.81 8.69 3.42
N PHE A 193 8.74 7.91 3.25
CA PHE A 193 7.85 8.05 2.10
C PHE A 193 7.34 9.50 1.93
N PRO A 194 7.24 10.05 0.73
CA PRO A 194 7.50 9.42 -0.59
C PRO A 194 8.96 9.50 -1.04
N GLY A 195 9.88 9.98 -0.23
CA GLY A 195 11.29 10.19 -0.55
C GLY A 195 11.63 11.67 -0.72
N ALA A 196 12.87 11.96 -1.15
CA ALA A 196 13.38 13.33 -1.25
C ALA A 196 13.08 14.00 -2.61
N ASP A 197 12.88 13.20 -3.66
CA ASP A 197 12.76 13.70 -5.03
C ASP A 197 11.28 13.82 -5.47
N PRO A 198 10.75 15.04 -5.65
CA PRO A 198 9.37 15.24 -6.08
C PRO A 198 9.04 14.65 -7.46
N GLU A 199 10.02 14.50 -8.34
CA GLU A 199 9.82 13.88 -9.66
C GLU A 199 9.49 12.38 -9.55
N LEU A 200 9.78 11.77 -8.42
CA LEU A 200 9.52 10.36 -8.14
C LEU A 200 8.26 10.11 -7.29
N TYR A 201 7.51 11.16 -6.90
CA TYR A 201 6.35 11.01 -6.03
C TYR A 201 5.25 10.13 -6.63
N ASP A 202 5.01 10.27 -7.93
CA ASP A 202 4.01 9.45 -8.63
C ASP A 202 4.41 7.97 -8.64
N LEU A 203 5.70 7.68 -8.78
CA LEU A 203 6.24 6.33 -8.71
C LEU A 203 6.20 5.77 -7.28
N ALA A 204 6.48 6.60 -6.28
CA ALA A 204 6.38 6.20 -4.87
C ALA A 204 4.92 5.88 -4.51
N PHE A 205 3.96 6.67 -5.01
CA PHE A 205 2.54 6.39 -4.87
C PHE A 205 2.14 5.07 -5.52
N LEU A 206 2.56 4.85 -6.77
CA LEU A 206 2.32 3.58 -7.46
C LEU A 206 2.85 2.39 -6.65
N ASP A 207 4.06 2.49 -6.10
CA ASP A 207 4.65 1.43 -5.28
C ASP A 207 3.81 1.12 -4.02
N MET A 208 3.22 2.14 -3.39
CA MET A 208 2.33 1.96 -2.24
C MET A 208 1.02 1.27 -2.64
N CYS A 209 0.45 1.65 -3.78
CA CYS A 209 -0.76 1.03 -4.33
C CYS A 209 -0.51 -0.42 -4.79
N LEU A 210 0.67 -0.70 -5.35
CA LEU A 210 1.10 -2.04 -5.71
C LEU A 210 1.22 -2.95 -4.49
N ASP A 211 1.78 -2.45 -3.39
CA ASP A 211 1.85 -3.20 -2.14
C ASP A 211 0.43 -3.59 -1.68
N TYR A 212 -0.52 -2.64 -1.68
CA TYR A 212 -1.90 -2.90 -1.31
C TYR A 212 -2.55 -3.96 -2.20
N PHE A 213 -2.51 -3.75 -3.51
CA PHE A 213 -3.13 -4.64 -4.49
C PHE A 213 -2.52 -6.04 -4.44
N CYS A 214 -1.19 -6.15 -4.44
CA CYS A 214 -0.52 -7.44 -4.49
C CYS A 214 -0.70 -8.25 -3.21
N LEU A 215 -0.56 -7.63 -2.04
CA LEU A 215 -0.72 -8.33 -0.77
C LEU A 215 -2.18 -8.77 -0.56
N ARG A 216 -3.16 -7.93 -0.91
CA ARG A 216 -4.57 -8.30 -0.87
C ARG A 216 -4.90 -9.45 -1.83
N SER A 217 -4.37 -9.40 -3.05
CA SER A 217 -4.51 -10.48 -4.03
C SER A 217 -3.87 -11.78 -3.55
N LEU A 218 -2.70 -11.73 -2.92
CA LEU A 218 -2.04 -12.91 -2.36
C LEU A 218 -2.85 -13.53 -1.22
N CYS A 219 -3.43 -12.72 -0.34
CA CYS A 219 -4.38 -13.20 0.67
C CYS A 219 -5.57 -13.92 0.03
N ALA A 220 -6.15 -13.35 -1.03
CA ALA A 220 -7.27 -13.96 -1.74
C ALA A 220 -6.88 -15.27 -2.45
N ILE A 221 -5.68 -15.34 -3.01
CA ILE A 221 -5.12 -16.57 -3.61
C ILE A 221 -4.95 -17.67 -2.54
N LEU A 222 -4.47 -17.35 -1.34
CA LEU A 222 -4.38 -18.30 -0.24
C LEU A 222 -5.75 -18.81 0.17
N VAL A 223 -6.73 -17.91 0.34
CA VAL A 223 -8.12 -18.29 0.64
C VAL A 223 -8.73 -19.17 -0.44
N SER A 224 -8.55 -18.83 -1.72
CA SER A 224 -9.05 -19.66 -2.84
C SER A 224 -8.36 -21.04 -2.89
N SER A 225 -7.20 -21.16 -2.27
CA SER A 225 -6.45 -22.40 -2.08
C SER A 225 -6.81 -23.13 -0.77
N GLN A 226 -7.89 -22.72 -0.09
CA GLN A 226 -8.37 -23.28 1.17
C GLN A 226 -7.40 -23.12 2.36
N VAL A 227 -6.57 -22.08 2.33
CA VAL A 227 -5.73 -21.66 3.45
C VAL A 227 -6.48 -20.60 4.24
N ASP A 228 -6.71 -20.84 5.52
CA ASP A 228 -7.31 -19.86 6.42
C ASP A 228 -6.34 -18.72 6.70
N LEU A 229 -6.85 -17.49 6.68
CA LEU A 229 -6.06 -16.33 7.06
C LEU A 229 -6.05 -16.17 8.58
N ASP A 230 -4.85 -16.17 9.15
CA ASP A 230 -4.58 -15.79 10.53
C ASP A 230 -3.41 -14.80 10.59
N GLU A 231 -3.07 -14.35 11.78
CA GLU A 231 -2.00 -13.36 11.98
C GLU A 231 -0.63 -13.89 11.53
N ASP A 232 -0.35 -15.18 11.68
CA ASP A 232 0.93 -15.78 11.32
C ASP A 232 1.07 -15.89 9.80
N VAL A 233 0.03 -16.36 9.11
CA VAL A 233 -0.02 -16.44 7.64
C VAL A 233 0.14 -15.05 7.02
N VAL A 234 -0.59 -14.05 7.51
CA VAL A 234 -0.53 -12.69 6.97
C VAL A 234 0.82 -12.04 7.28
N SER A 235 1.35 -12.20 8.49
CA SER A 235 2.68 -11.68 8.84
C SER A 235 3.78 -12.27 7.97
N SER A 236 3.75 -13.60 7.73
CA SER A 236 4.68 -14.28 6.84
C SER A 236 4.59 -13.75 5.41
N LEU A 237 3.35 -13.50 4.93
CA LEU A 237 3.12 -12.96 3.60
C LEU A 237 3.71 -11.56 3.43
N PHE A 238 3.44 -10.64 4.37
CA PHE A 238 3.98 -9.29 4.35
C PHE A 238 5.51 -9.28 4.48
N CYS A 239 6.06 -10.15 5.33
CA CYS A 239 7.51 -10.34 5.49
C CYS A 239 8.16 -10.80 4.17
N ALA A 240 7.61 -11.82 3.54
CA ALA A 240 8.13 -12.34 2.27
C ALA A 240 8.01 -11.32 1.12
N TRP A 241 6.92 -10.54 1.09
CA TRP A 241 6.73 -9.45 0.15
C TRP A 241 7.81 -8.38 0.30
N GLN A 242 8.11 -7.96 1.51
CA GLN A 242 9.16 -6.98 1.80
C GLN A 242 10.58 -7.51 1.49
N ARG A 243 10.81 -8.82 1.62
CA ARG A 243 12.10 -9.42 1.28
C ARG A 243 12.36 -9.46 -0.22
N ASN A 244 11.40 -9.89 -1.03
CA ASN A 244 11.65 -10.24 -2.42
C ASN A 244 10.53 -9.86 -3.40
N GLY A 245 9.31 -9.64 -2.92
CA GLY A 245 8.15 -9.46 -3.80
C GLY A 245 8.21 -8.18 -4.60
N LYS A 246 8.46 -7.08 -3.93
CA LYS A 246 8.47 -5.74 -4.47
C LYS A 246 9.48 -5.54 -5.61
N THR A 247 10.70 -6.02 -5.43
CA THR A 247 11.78 -5.89 -6.43
C THR A 247 11.58 -6.76 -7.66
N SER A 248 10.78 -7.83 -7.54
CA SER A 248 10.57 -8.82 -8.61
C SER A 248 9.40 -8.48 -9.53
N LEU A 249 8.52 -7.54 -9.14
CA LEU A 249 7.28 -7.27 -9.88
C LEU A 249 7.50 -6.56 -11.22
N GLY A 250 8.53 -5.72 -11.30
CA GLY A 250 8.81 -4.88 -12.48
C GLY A 250 7.79 -3.77 -12.68
N ARG A 251 8.17 -2.72 -13.40
CA ARG A 251 7.32 -1.57 -13.75
C ARG A 251 7.11 -1.52 -15.26
N ASP A 252 6.07 -0.78 -15.66
CA ASP A 252 5.82 -0.46 -17.06
C ASP A 252 6.17 1.01 -17.28
N ASP A 253 7.25 1.27 -18.01
CA ASP A 253 7.80 2.62 -18.19
C ASP A 253 6.94 3.53 -19.08
N HIS A 254 5.86 3.00 -19.65
CA HIS A 254 5.01 3.71 -20.63
C HIS A 254 3.64 4.11 -20.08
N THR A 255 3.34 3.86 -18.82
CA THR A 255 2.04 4.16 -18.21
C THR A 255 2.17 5.28 -17.18
N ASP A 256 1.12 6.10 -17.06
CA ASP A 256 1.00 7.10 -16.02
C ASP A 256 0.92 6.42 -14.63
N PRO A 257 1.92 6.61 -13.75
CA PRO A 257 1.97 5.93 -12.46
C PRO A 257 0.78 6.28 -11.55
N LEU A 258 0.31 7.53 -11.57
CA LEU A 258 -0.85 7.96 -10.77
C LEU A 258 -2.12 7.25 -11.22
N LEU A 259 -2.38 7.21 -12.53
CA LEU A 259 -3.56 6.55 -13.08
C LEU A 259 -3.57 5.06 -12.76
N VAL A 260 -2.41 4.41 -12.89
CA VAL A 260 -2.26 2.99 -12.52
C VAL A 260 -2.49 2.81 -11.02
N GLY A 261 -1.87 3.63 -10.17
CA GLY A 261 -2.02 3.55 -8.72
C GLY A 261 -3.49 3.70 -8.29
N PHE A 262 -4.20 4.70 -8.78
CA PHE A 262 -5.63 4.87 -8.51
C PHE A 262 -6.47 3.67 -8.99
N THR A 263 -6.16 3.13 -10.17
CA THR A 263 -6.84 1.93 -10.68
C THR A 263 -6.63 0.72 -9.76
N LEU A 264 -5.42 0.50 -9.25
CA LEU A 264 -5.10 -0.65 -8.40
C LEU A 264 -5.81 -0.62 -7.05
N VAL A 265 -6.07 0.58 -6.53
CA VAL A 265 -6.73 0.78 -5.23
C VAL A 265 -8.25 0.80 -5.35
N GLY A 266 -8.79 1.24 -6.48
CA GLY A 266 -10.23 1.31 -6.73
C GLY A 266 -10.88 -0.07 -6.76
N GLU A 267 -12.15 -0.16 -6.36
CA GLU A 267 -12.94 -1.39 -6.43
C GLU A 267 -13.81 -1.38 -7.67
N VAL A 268 -13.93 -2.53 -8.35
CA VAL A 268 -14.86 -2.68 -9.47
C VAL A 268 -16.26 -2.78 -8.86
N HIS A 269 -17.08 -1.76 -9.05
CA HIS A 269 -18.49 -1.82 -8.70
C HIS A 269 -19.28 -2.36 -9.89
N ASP A 270 -20.07 -3.40 -9.65
CA ASP A 270 -21.04 -3.95 -10.63
C ASP A 270 -22.19 -2.98 -10.94
#